data_c0514686c7e78ead90fe9acf970132f3
#
_entry.id   c0514686c7e78ead90fe9acf970132f3
#
_cell.length_a   1.000
_cell.length_b   1.000
_cell.length_c   1.000
_cell.angle_alpha   90.00
_cell.angle_beta   90.00
_cell.angle_gamma   90.00
#
_symmetry.space_group_name_H-M   'P 1'
#
loop_
_entity.id
_entity.type
_entity.pdbx_description
1 polymer ?
#
loop_
_entity_poly.entity_id
_entity_poly.type
_entity_poly.pdbx_seq_one_letter_code
_entity_poly.pdbx_strand_id
1 'polypeptide(L)'
;AGLVGHAQSLSRTLTAEVALFELRRQQSMTVKGAATLTANILSGRPHWVQLLIVGVDEDGGHVYSIDSAGGSIPDVYCATGSGSPYMYGVLEDGFKKDMTETEALKLAARALHASGQRDAASGNGMDLAVITKKDGFVLQTEDQLSKLLS
;
A
#
# COMPACT_ATOMS: atom_id res chain seq x y z
N ALA A 1 -4.89 -3.66 6.75
CA ALA A 1 -5.39 -4.72 7.64
C ALA A 1 -6.17 -4.13 8.81
N GLY A 2 -7.09 -4.88 9.45
CA GLY A 2 -7.87 -4.43 10.60
C GLY A 2 -9.37 -4.34 10.32
N LEU A 3 -10.08 -3.45 11.03
CA LEU A 3 -11.52 -3.30 10.87
C LEU A 3 -11.89 -2.58 9.57
N VAL A 4 -12.63 -3.26 8.71
CA VAL A 4 -13.03 -2.76 7.38
C VAL A 4 -13.77 -1.43 7.47
N GLY A 5 -14.71 -1.27 8.40
CA GLY A 5 -15.45 -0.01 8.58
C GLY A 5 -14.55 1.18 8.94
N HIS A 6 -13.51 0.96 9.74
CA HIS A 6 -12.50 1.97 10.05
C HIS A 6 -11.67 2.34 8.81
N ALA A 7 -11.22 1.33 8.06
CA ALA A 7 -10.46 1.54 6.82
C ALA A 7 -11.27 2.32 5.78
N GLN A 8 -12.54 1.94 5.57
CA GLN A 8 -13.45 2.63 4.64
C GLN A 8 -13.73 4.08 5.06
N SER A 9 -13.97 4.32 6.35
CA SER A 9 -14.19 5.68 6.87
C SER A 9 -12.95 6.55 6.65
N LEU A 10 -11.77 6.01 6.95
CA LEU A 10 -10.51 6.72 6.78
C LEU A 10 -10.22 7.00 5.30
N SER A 11 -10.46 6.02 4.42
CA SER A 11 -10.30 6.21 2.97
C SER A 11 -11.18 7.35 2.44
N ARG A 12 -12.46 7.41 2.83
CA ARG A 12 -13.35 8.52 2.44
C ARG A 12 -12.86 9.87 2.95
N THR A 13 -12.41 9.92 4.20
CA THR A 13 -11.86 11.15 4.79
C THR A 13 -10.61 11.61 4.03
N LEU A 14 -9.67 10.69 3.77
CA LEU A 14 -8.46 11.01 3.02
C LEU A 14 -8.76 11.50 1.60
N THR A 15 -9.68 10.85 0.88
CA THR A 15 -10.09 11.28 -0.44
C THR A 15 -10.62 12.72 -0.43
N ALA A 16 -11.47 13.06 0.55
CA ALA A 16 -12.03 14.40 0.70
C ALA A 16 -10.95 15.44 1.05
N GLU A 17 -10.06 15.13 1.99
CA GLU A 17 -8.98 16.03 2.43
C GLU A 17 -7.94 16.27 1.32
N VAL A 18 -7.57 15.24 0.56
CA VAL A 18 -6.68 15.37 -0.59
C VAL A 18 -7.30 16.26 -1.65
N ALA A 19 -8.57 16.02 -2.02
CA ALA A 19 -9.28 16.84 -2.99
C ALA A 19 -9.38 18.32 -2.53
N LEU A 20 -9.65 18.55 -1.24
CA LEU A 20 -9.71 19.89 -0.67
C LEU A 20 -8.34 20.58 -0.69
N PHE A 21 -7.28 19.85 -0.40
CA PHE A 21 -5.91 20.36 -0.49
C PHE A 21 -5.57 20.79 -1.91
N GLU A 22 -5.83 19.94 -2.90
CA GLU A 22 -5.57 20.21 -4.31
C GLU A 22 -6.37 21.41 -4.82
N LEU A 23 -7.64 21.51 -4.43
CA LEU A 23 -8.48 22.66 -4.76
C LEU A 23 -7.93 23.97 -4.19
N ARG A 24 -7.47 23.96 -2.94
CA ARG A 24 -6.97 25.16 -2.25
C ARG A 24 -5.57 25.55 -2.68
N ARG A 25 -4.72 24.60 -2.94
CA ARG A 25 -3.30 24.81 -3.23
C ARG A 25 -2.97 24.84 -4.71
N GLN A 26 -3.90 24.40 -5.58
CA GLN A 26 -3.70 24.27 -7.03
C GLN A 26 -2.46 23.43 -7.38
N GLN A 27 -2.17 22.43 -6.55
CA GLN A 27 -1.08 21.47 -6.73
C GLN A 27 -1.44 20.14 -6.08
N SER A 28 -0.90 19.05 -6.60
CA SER A 28 -1.11 17.71 -6.04
C SER A 28 -0.43 17.54 -4.69
N MET A 29 -1.06 16.77 -3.80
CA MET A 29 -0.48 16.41 -2.51
C MET A 29 0.62 15.37 -2.74
N THR A 30 1.78 15.56 -2.09
CA THR A 30 2.85 14.55 -2.11
C THR A 30 2.44 13.30 -1.35
N VAL A 31 3.05 12.15 -1.68
CA VAL A 31 2.79 10.88 -0.96
C VAL A 31 3.14 11.01 0.53
N LYS A 32 4.23 11.70 0.84
CA LYS A 32 4.60 12.05 2.23
C LYS A 32 3.53 12.90 2.91
N GLY A 33 2.96 13.86 2.19
CA GLY A 33 1.86 14.70 2.70
C GLY A 33 0.63 13.87 3.06
N ALA A 34 0.23 12.95 2.18
CA ALA A 34 -0.87 12.02 2.41
C ALA A 34 -0.60 11.07 3.60
N ALA A 35 0.62 10.55 3.71
CA ALA A 35 1.04 9.71 4.83
C ALA A 35 0.99 10.48 6.16
N THR A 36 1.50 11.72 6.18
CA THR A 36 1.47 12.59 7.36
C THR A 36 0.03 12.94 7.76
N LEU A 37 -0.82 13.27 6.81
CA LEU A 37 -2.25 13.54 7.05
C LEU A 37 -2.94 12.34 7.69
N THR A 38 -2.71 11.14 7.13
CA THR A 38 -3.23 9.88 7.66
C THR A 38 -2.77 9.65 9.09
N ALA A 39 -1.48 9.81 9.34
CA ALA A 39 -0.87 9.67 10.67
C ALA A 39 -1.50 10.63 11.69
N ASN A 40 -1.70 11.89 11.32
CA ASN A 40 -2.31 12.90 12.18
C ASN A 40 -3.78 12.57 12.52
N ILE A 41 -4.56 12.07 11.56
CA ILE A 41 -5.94 11.64 11.80
C ILE A 41 -5.95 10.49 12.81
N LEU A 42 -5.08 9.50 12.66
CA LEU A 42 -4.99 8.34 13.54
C LEU A 42 -4.48 8.70 14.93
N SER A 43 -3.54 9.63 15.04
CA SER A 43 -3.05 10.15 16.34
C SER A 43 -4.15 10.86 17.12
N GLY A 44 -5.01 11.61 16.43
CA GLY A 44 -6.14 12.31 17.07
C GLY A 44 -7.30 11.39 17.43
N ARG A 45 -7.53 10.34 16.68
CA ARG A 45 -8.56 9.33 16.90
C ARG A 45 -8.08 7.97 16.39
N PRO A 46 -7.54 7.15 17.28
CA PRO A 46 -7.05 5.83 16.92
C PRO A 46 -8.12 4.94 16.28
N HIS A 47 -7.73 4.24 15.23
CA HIS A 47 -8.56 3.28 14.51
C HIS A 47 -7.88 1.90 14.56
N TRP A 48 -8.66 0.84 14.60
CA TRP A 48 -8.14 -0.53 14.57
C TRP A 48 -7.77 -0.91 13.14
N VAL A 49 -6.71 -0.30 12.65
CA VAL A 49 -6.17 -0.51 11.29
C VAL A 49 -4.65 -0.43 11.30
N GLN A 50 -4.05 -1.14 10.36
CA GLN A 50 -2.69 -0.94 9.89
C GLN A 50 -2.78 -0.71 8.39
N LEU A 51 -2.19 0.37 7.90
CA LEU A 51 -2.35 0.82 6.53
C LEU A 51 -1.01 0.93 5.81
N LEU A 52 -1.07 0.85 4.51
CA LEU A 52 0.00 1.29 3.62
C LEU A 52 -0.50 2.51 2.83
N ILE A 53 0.32 3.54 2.76
CA ILE A 53 0.14 4.66 1.83
C ILE A 53 1.20 4.51 0.76
N VAL A 54 0.75 4.31 -0.46
CA VAL A 54 1.62 4.06 -1.62
C VAL A 54 1.27 5.06 -2.71
N GLY A 55 2.25 5.57 -3.40
CA GLY A 55 2.01 6.51 -4.49
C GLY A 55 3.28 6.92 -5.20
N VAL A 56 3.09 7.78 -6.21
CA VAL A 56 4.16 8.38 -7.01
C VAL A 56 3.95 9.89 -7.01
N ASP A 57 4.99 10.65 -6.74
CA ASP A 57 5.00 12.10 -6.84
C ASP A 57 6.23 12.60 -7.63
N GLU A 58 6.59 13.87 -7.52
CA GLU A 58 7.73 14.44 -8.25
C GLU A 58 9.06 13.76 -7.90
N ASP A 59 9.22 13.33 -6.66
CA ASP A 59 10.43 12.68 -6.16
C ASP A 59 10.49 11.18 -6.48
N GLY A 60 9.42 10.58 -7.01
CA GLY A 60 9.34 9.18 -7.41
C GLY A 60 8.30 8.36 -6.68
N GLY A 61 8.53 7.04 -6.59
CA GLY A 61 7.66 6.10 -5.89
C GLY A 61 7.96 6.05 -4.40
N HIS A 62 6.90 6.03 -3.58
CA HIS A 62 7.01 6.01 -2.12
C HIS A 62 6.05 5.01 -1.51
N VAL A 63 6.46 4.38 -0.42
CA VAL A 63 5.60 3.57 0.43
C VAL A 63 5.83 3.93 1.90
N TYR A 64 4.73 4.06 2.64
CA TYR A 64 4.71 4.32 4.08
C TYR A 64 3.85 3.28 4.76
N SER A 65 4.34 2.71 5.86
CA SER A 65 3.50 1.97 6.79
C SER A 65 2.96 2.91 7.86
N ILE A 66 1.66 2.79 8.15
CA ILE A 66 0.97 3.63 9.13
C ILE A 66 0.32 2.70 10.16
N ASP A 67 0.67 2.87 11.43
CA ASP A 67 0.07 2.12 12.52
C ASP A 67 -1.22 2.76 13.06
N SER A 68 -1.91 2.06 13.94
CA SER A 68 -3.19 2.49 14.50
C SER A 68 -3.13 3.74 15.38
N ALA A 69 -1.95 4.11 15.85
CA ALA A 69 -1.71 5.28 16.71
C ALA A 69 -1.13 6.48 15.94
N GLY A 70 -0.93 6.34 14.63
CA GLY A 70 -0.40 7.39 13.77
C GLY A 70 1.12 7.37 13.62
N GLY A 71 1.79 6.27 13.95
CA GLY A 71 3.18 6.06 13.56
C GLY A 71 3.28 5.94 12.03
N SER A 72 4.21 6.65 11.40
CA SER A 72 4.40 6.68 9.94
C SER A 72 5.85 6.46 9.60
N ILE A 73 6.15 5.34 8.94
CA ILE A 73 7.51 4.91 8.63
C ILE A 73 7.64 4.74 7.11
N PRO A 74 8.54 5.49 6.44
CA PRO A 74 8.89 5.25 5.04
C PRO A 74 9.76 4.00 4.91
N ASP A 75 9.57 3.27 3.82
CA ASP A 75 10.42 2.13 3.49
C ASP A 75 10.48 1.94 1.95
N VAL A 76 11.27 0.97 1.49
CA VAL A 76 11.35 0.56 0.08
C VAL A 76 10.32 -0.52 -0.27
N TYR A 77 9.87 -1.27 0.70
CA TYR A 77 8.73 -2.18 0.67
C TYR A 77 8.12 -2.32 2.06
N CYS A 78 6.81 -2.57 2.13
CA CYS A 78 6.10 -2.77 3.39
C CYS A 78 5.06 -3.87 3.26
N ALA A 79 4.76 -4.52 4.38
CA ALA A 79 3.64 -5.44 4.51
C ALA A 79 2.91 -5.20 5.84
N THR A 80 1.59 -5.39 5.86
CA THR A 80 0.77 -5.28 7.07
C THR A 80 -0.22 -6.43 7.18
N GLY A 81 -0.70 -6.68 8.39
CA GLY A 81 -1.66 -7.74 8.68
C GLY A 81 -0.99 -8.98 9.25
N SER A 82 -1.80 -9.99 9.58
CA SER A 82 -1.37 -11.26 10.21
C SER A 82 -0.37 -12.03 9.36
N GLY A 83 -0.49 -11.96 8.02
CA GLY A 83 0.40 -12.60 7.07
C GLY A 83 1.70 -11.86 6.79
N SER A 84 1.92 -10.65 7.33
CA SER A 84 3.11 -9.83 7.03
C SER A 84 4.45 -10.51 7.32
N PRO A 85 4.63 -11.33 8.36
CA PRO A 85 5.91 -12.03 8.58
C PRO A 85 6.31 -12.96 7.43
N TYR A 86 5.34 -13.63 6.83
CA TYR A 86 5.59 -14.51 5.67
C TYR A 86 5.93 -13.71 4.43
N MET A 87 5.26 -12.55 4.24
CA MET A 87 5.55 -11.63 3.14
C MET A 87 6.94 -11.02 3.26
N TYR A 88 7.35 -10.57 4.46
CA TYR A 88 8.68 -10.02 4.68
C TYR A 88 9.79 -11.02 4.36
N GLY A 89 9.62 -12.30 4.69
CA GLY A 89 10.60 -13.31 4.30
C GLY A 89 10.85 -13.40 2.79
N VAL A 90 9.78 -13.26 1.99
CA VAL A 90 9.89 -13.26 0.52
C VAL A 90 10.42 -11.92 -0.01
N LEU A 91 10.00 -10.81 0.59
CA LEU A 91 10.43 -9.46 0.17
C LEU A 91 11.91 -9.24 0.44
N GLU A 92 12.41 -9.64 1.62
CA GLU A 92 13.84 -9.55 1.99
C GLU A 92 14.74 -10.36 1.04
N ASP A 93 14.32 -11.58 0.69
CA ASP A 93 15.08 -12.43 -0.23
C ASP A 93 15.04 -11.93 -1.67
N GLY A 94 13.92 -11.39 -2.10
CA GLY A 94 13.66 -11.09 -3.52
C GLY A 94 13.83 -9.64 -3.92
N PHE A 95 13.78 -8.68 -2.99
CA PHE A 95 13.85 -7.26 -3.33
C PHE A 95 15.24 -6.85 -3.84
N LYS A 96 15.23 -6.08 -4.93
CA LYS A 96 16.43 -5.46 -5.49
C LYS A 96 16.12 -4.02 -5.83
N LYS A 97 17.08 -3.14 -5.62
CA LYS A 97 16.96 -1.75 -6.07
C LYS A 97 16.81 -1.71 -7.60
N ASP A 98 16.00 -0.78 -8.08
CA ASP A 98 15.78 -0.55 -9.52
C ASP A 98 15.18 -1.76 -10.26
N MET A 99 14.33 -2.55 -9.59
CA MET A 99 13.54 -3.60 -10.22
C MET A 99 12.64 -3.04 -11.31
N THR A 100 12.48 -3.80 -12.39
CA THR A 100 11.45 -3.52 -13.39
C THR A 100 10.05 -3.73 -12.80
N GLU A 101 9.04 -3.10 -13.40
CA GLU A 101 7.64 -3.27 -13.00
C GLU A 101 7.23 -4.75 -12.95
N THR A 102 7.61 -5.52 -13.97
CA THR A 102 7.31 -6.97 -14.04
C THR A 102 7.96 -7.75 -12.89
N GLU A 103 9.22 -7.44 -12.55
CA GLU A 103 9.91 -8.09 -11.43
C GLU A 103 9.27 -7.73 -10.09
N ALA A 104 8.91 -6.46 -9.90
CA ALA A 104 8.24 -6.00 -8.68
C ALA A 104 6.84 -6.64 -8.52
N LEU A 105 6.05 -6.73 -9.59
CA LEU A 105 4.76 -7.43 -9.59
C LEU A 105 4.92 -8.92 -9.25
N LYS A 106 5.89 -9.61 -9.84
CA LYS A 106 6.18 -11.02 -9.54
C LYS A 106 6.57 -11.20 -8.07
N LEU A 107 7.40 -10.31 -7.53
CA LEU A 107 7.81 -10.36 -6.13
C LEU A 107 6.61 -10.14 -5.20
N ALA A 108 5.77 -9.14 -5.47
CA ALA A 108 4.56 -8.86 -4.69
C ALA A 108 3.58 -10.04 -4.74
N ALA A 109 3.35 -10.63 -5.92
CA ALA A 109 2.49 -11.80 -6.08
C ALA A 109 3.01 -13.00 -5.27
N ARG A 110 4.31 -13.28 -5.32
CA ARG A 110 4.96 -14.35 -4.53
C ARG A 110 4.82 -14.11 -3.02
N ALA A 111 5.00 -12.87 -2.58
CA ALA A 111 4.86 -12.51 -1.16
C ALA A 111 3.43 -12.73 -0.67
N LEU A 112 2.41 -12.27 -1.43
CA LEU A 112 1.01 -12.50 -1.12
C LEU A 112 0.65 -13.99 -1.15
N HIS A 113 1.15 -14.74 -2.12
CA HIS A 113 0.95 -16.19 -2.21
C HIS A 113 1.51 -16.90 -0.97
N ALA A 114 2.72 -16.56 -0.54
CA ALA A 114 3.33 -17.14 0.67
C ALA A 114 2.49 -16.87 1.93
N SER A 115 1.91 -15.67 2.05
CA SER A 115 0.97 -15.34 3.12
C SER A 115 -0.28 -16.21 3.06
N GLY A 116 -0.92 -16.33 1.89
CA GLY A 116 -2.12 -17.17 1.71
C GLY A 116 -1.90 -18.65 2.01
N GLN A 117 -0.67 -19.17 1.84
CA GLN A 117 -0.33 -20.55 2.15
C GLN A 117 -0.11 -20.83 3.65
N ARG A 118 0.24 -19.83 4.44
CA ARG A 118 0.69 -20.02 5.82
C ARG A 118 -0.15 -19.30 6.87
N ASP A 119 -0.80 -18.22 6.51
CA ASP A 119 -1.61 -17.44 7.43
C ASP A 119 -3.09 -17.83 7.30
N ALA A 120 -3.64 -18.41 8.35
CA ALA A 120 -5.05 -18.81 8.38
C ALA A 120 -6.05 -17.65 8.28
N ALA A 121 -5.60 -16.41 8.57
CA ALA A 121 -6.43 -15.21 8.49
C ALA A 121 -6.31 -14.48 7.13
N SER A 122 -5.41 -14.93 6.25
CA SER A 122 -5.31 -14.43 4.87
C SER A 122 -6.21 -15.23 3.93
N GLY A 123 -6.91 -14.53 3.03
CA GLY A 123 -7.73 -15.17 1.99
C GLY A 123 -6.90 -15.74 0.84
N ASN A 124 -7.58 -16.42 -0.07
CA ASN A 124 -6.96 -17.01 -1.27
C ASN A 124 -6.98 -16.08 -2.50
N GLY A 125 -7.75 -14.99 -2.44
CA GLY A 125 -7.81 -13.99 -3.50
C GLY A 125 -6.62 -13.02 -3.41
N MET A 126 -6.28 -12.44 -4.56
CA MET A 126 -5.18 -11.50 -4.68
C MET A 126 -5.57 -10.38 -5.65
N ASP A 127 -5.40 -9.14 -5.23
CA ASP A 127 -5.46 -7.97 -6.10
C ASP A 127 -4.07 -7.34 -6.16
N LEU A 128 -3.59 -7.05 -7.36
CA LEU A 128 -2.35 -6.31 -7.58
C LEU A 128 -2.63 -5.04 -8.36
N ALA A 129 -1.95 -3.97 -8.01
CA ALA A 129 -2.01 -2.71 -8.72
C ALA A 129 -0.61 -2.12 -8.93
N VAL A 130 -0.47 -1.34 -9.99
CA VAL A 130 0.72 -0.54 -10.27
C VAL A 130 0.33 0.93 -10.28
N ILE A 131 1.20 1.77 -9.72
CA ILE A 131 1.03 3.22 -9.76
C ILE A 131 2.24 3.82 -10.45
N THR A 132 2.02 4.51 -11.58
CA THR A 132 3.07 5.21 -12.32
C THR A 132 2.72 6.67 -12.54
N LYS A 133 3.71 7.52 -12.82
CA LYS A 133 3.45 8.91 -13.23
C LYS A 133 2.66 8.99 -14.53
N LYS A 134 2.89 8.05 -15.43
CA LYS A 134 2.29 8.04 -16.77
C LYS A 134 0.84 7.59 -16.75
N ASP A 135 0.57 6.46 -16.09
CA ASP A 135 -0.71 5.74 -16.21
C ASP A 135 -1.56 5.85 -14.94
N GLY A 136 -1.01 6.45 -13.85
CA GLY A 136 -1.69 6.53 -12.56
C GLY A 136 -1.86 5.16 -11.92
N PHE A 137 -2.98 4.95 -11.23
CA PHE A 137 -3.34 3.69 -10.60
C PHE A 137 -3.95 2.71 -11.62
N VAL A 138 -3.31 1.56 -11.82
CA VAL A 138 -3.76 0.51 -12.73
C VAL A 138 -3.88 -0.82 -11.98
N LEU A 139 -5.10 -1.33 -11.87
CA LEU A 139 -5.37 -2.66 -11.30
C LEU A 139 -5.03 -3.74 -12.34
N GLN A 140 -4.33 -4.79 -11.92
CA GLN A 140 -4.00 -5.93 -12.78
C GLN A 140 -5.22 -6.83 -12.97
N THR A 141 -5.42 -7.32 -14.20
CA THR A 141 -6.50 -8.27 -14.52
C THR A 141 -6.16 -9.69 -14.05
N GLU A 142 -7.18 -10.55 -13.91
CA GLU A 142 -6.98 -11.97 -13.55
C GLU A 142 -6.03 -12.70 -14.52
N ASP A 143 -6.10 -12.40 -15.81
CA ASP A 143 -5.20 -12.97 -16.83
C ASP A 143 -3.74 -12.54 -16.62
N GLN A 144 -3.51 -11.29 -16.20
CA GLN A 144 -2.18 -10.79 -15.87
C GLN A 144 -1.65 -11.47 -14.60
N LEU A 145 -2.47 -11.61 -13.58
CA LEU A 145 -2.11 -12.29 -12.32
C LEU A 145 -1.74 -13.76 -12.57
N SER A 146 -2.50 -14.48 -13.38
CA SER A 146 -2.22 -15.88 -13.73
C SER A 146 -0.85 -16.05 -14.41
N LYS A 147 -0.45 -15.09 -15.26
CA LYS A 147 0.86 -15.08 -15.92
C LYS A 147 2.02 -14.72 -15.00
N LEU A 148 1.76 -14.00 -13.90
CA LEU A 148 2.79 -13.66 -12.92
C LEU A 148 3.12 -14.83 -11.98
N LEU A 149 2.16 -15.72 -11.76
CA LEU A 149 2.28 -16.86 -10.85
C LEU A 149 2.68 -18.18 -11.57
N SER A 150 2.64 -18.22 -12.90
CA SER A 150 3.11 -19.33 -13.73
C SER A 150 4.64 -19.27 -13.90
#